data_1c2a97c17686ca77b4f5acc95ff2fa6c
#
_entry.id   1c2a97c17686ca77b4f5acc95ff2fa6c
#
_cell.length_a   1.000
_cell.length_b   1.000
_cell.length_c   1.000
_cell.angle_alpha   90.00
_cell.angle_beta   90.00
_cell.angle_gamma   90.00
#
_symmetry.space_group_name_H-M   'P 1'
#
loop_
_entity.id
_entity.type
_entity.pdbx_description
1 polymer ?
#
loop_
_entity_poly.entity_id
_entity_poly.type
_entity_poly.pdbx_seq_one_letter_code
_entity_poly.pdbx_strand_id
1 'polypeptide(L)'
;MENYKMTASKRVQQAKLIRIFRKIHRTTGVFLFIFYFIIAITGFLLGIKKHSGGLILPKTQTGSSTKLVDFIPLDSLQNNAKKEIALFLKESKPSQIDRIDIRPEKGIVKFTFKSNFYEVQLDGATGALLQIDLRRSDVIEKIHDGSIIDYYLGFESGFFKLIYTTIMSLALVLFTITGFWLWYGPKKMRNS
;
A
#
# COMPACT_ATOMS: atom_id res chain seq x y z
N MET A 1 48.13 -21.84 1.72
CA MET A 1 46.65 -21.88 1.76
C MET A 1 46.21 -23.32 1.70
N GLU A 2 45.80 -23.83 2.83
CA GLU A 2 45.40 -25.25 2.99
C GLU A 2 44.05 -25.41 2.30
N ASN A 3 44.02 -26.17 1.20
CA ASN A 3 42.79 -26.52 0.49
C ASN A 3 41.99 -27.48 1.39
N TYR A 4 41.06 -26.93 2.17
CA TYR A 4 40.16 -27.69 3.01
C TYR A 4 39.16 -28.44 2.13
N LYS A 5 39.52 -29.68 1.71
CA LYS A 5 38.59 -30.59 1.02
C LYS A 5 37.54 -31.04 2.02
N MET A 6 36.28 -30.69 1.80
CA MET A 6 35.17 -31.15 2.62
C MET A 6 35.12 -32.69 2.62
N THR A 7 34.96 -33.28 3.81
CA THR A 7 34.75 -34.74 3.96
C THR A 7 33.44 -35.18 3.26
N ALA A 8 33.39 -36.41 2.76
CA ALA A 8 32.19 -36.99 2.10
C ALA A 8 30.91 -36.82 2.94
N SER A 9 30.99 -36.96 4.26
CA SER A 9 29.89 -36.76 5.19
C SER A 9 29.33 -35.33 5.16
N LYS A 10 30.20 -34.31 5.17
CA LYS A 10 29.79 -32.91 5.10
C LYS A 10 29.12 -32.56 3.77
N ARG A 11 29.59 -33.15 2.65
CA ARG A 11 28.95 -32.97 1.32
C ARG A 11 27.53 -33.55 1.29
N VAL A 12 27.33 -34.75 1.87
CA VAL A 12 26.00 -35.36 1.96
C VAL A 12 25.04 -34.53 2.79
N GLN A 13 25.49 -33.99 3.94
CA GLN A 13 24.68 -33.10 4.78
C GLN A 13 24.29 -31.81 4.05
N GLN A 14 25.21 -31.17 3.36
CA GLN A 14 24.93 -29.98 2.57
C GLN A 14 23.97 -30.26 1.42
N ALA A 15 24.12 -31.37 0.71
CA ALA A 15 23.18 -31.77 -0.35
C ALA A 15 21.78 -32.02 0.21
N LYS A 16 21.65 -32.57 1.41
CA LYS A 16 20.36 -32.75 2.10
C LYS A 16 19.72 -31.39 2.43
N LEU A 17 20.50 -30.48 2.99
CA LEU A 17 20.02 -29.10 3.27
C LEU A 17 19.54 -28.41 2.01
N ILE A 18 20.30 -28.43 0.91
CA ILE A 18 19.87 -27.80 -0.35
C ILE A 18 18.56 -28.41 -0.85
N ARG A 19 18.35 -29.73 -0.71
CA ARG A 19 17.07 -30.38 -1.08
C ARG A 19 15.90 -29.88 -0.23
N ILE A 20 16.11 -29.71 1.09
CA ILE A 20 15.10 -29.19 2.00
C ILE A 20 14.75 -27.72 1.60
N PHE A 21 15.74 -26.86 1.44
CA PHE A 21 15.54 -25.48 1.03
C PHE A 21 14.82 -25.36 -0.33
N ARG A 22 15.18 -26.23 -1.29
CA ARG A 22 14.48 -26.29 -2.58
C ARG A 22 13.02 -26.69 -2.44
N LYS A 23 12.72 -27.67 -1.59
CA LYS A 23 11.33 -28.08 -1.33
C LYS A 23 10.54 -26.93 -0.71
N ILE A 24 11.06 -26.32 0.35
CA ILE A 24 10.41 -25.16 1.04
C ILE A 24 10.19 -24.02 0.04
N HIS A 25 11.24 -23.57 -0.64
CA HIS A 25 11.17 -22.45 -1.59
C HIS A 25 10.13 -22.71 -2.69
N ARG A 26 10.14 -23.87 -3.31
CA ARG A 26 9.18 -24.23 -4.36
C ARG A 26 7.76 -24.29 -3.84
N THR A 27 7.52 -24.97 -2.70
CA THR A 27 6.17 -25.10 -2.14
C THR A 27 5.62 -23.75 -1.71
N THR A 28 6.41 -22.94 -0.98
CA THR A 28 6.03 -21.59 -0.58
C THR A 28 5.78 -20.70 -1.80
N GLY A 29 6.67 -20.75 -2.80
CA GLY A 29 6.54 -19.96 -4.01
C GLY A 29 5.26 -20.26 -4.81
N VAL A 30 4.94 -21.55 -5.01
CA VAL A 30 3.72 -21.96 -5.73
C VAL A 30 2.46 -21.54 -4.96
N PHE A 31 2.45 -21.71 -3.63
CA PHE A 31 1.29 -21.37 -2.80
C PHE A 31 1.05 -19.86 -2.71
N LEU A 32 2.12 -19.07 -2.64
CA LEU A 32 2.01 -17.61 -2.45
C LEU A 32 2.18 -16.82 -3.75
N PHE A 33 2.36 -17.48 -4.88
CA PHE A 33 2.63 -16.84 -6.18
C PHE A 33 1.63 -15.72 -6.51
N ILE A 34 0.33 -16.01 -6.39
CA ILE A 34 -0.71 -15.03 -6.72
C ILE A 34 -0.66 -13.80 -5.83
N PHE A 35 -0.40 -14.00 -4.53
CA PHE A 35 -0.31 -12.89 -3.58
C PHE A 35 0.92 -12.02 -3.85
N TYR A 36 2.09 -12.62 -4.11
CA TYR A 36 3.30 -11.85 -4.47
C TYR A 36 3.12 -11.11 -5.79
N PHE A 37 2.42 -11.69 -6.74
CA PHE A 37 2.12 -11.04 -8.01
C PHE A 37 1.22 -9.81 -7.81
N ILE A 38 0.18 -9.92 -6.98
CA ILE A 38 -0.69 -8.79 -6.62
C ILE A 38 0.11 -7.71 -5.89
N ILE A 39 0.93 -8.08 -4.88
CA ILE A 39 1.77 -7.14 -4.14
C ILE A 39 2.76 -6.43 -5.06
N ALA A 40 3.37 -7.13 -6.01
CA ALA A 40 4.31 -6.54 -6.95
C ALA A 40 3.64 -5.50 -7.86
N ILE A 41 2.49 -5.84 -8.45
CA ILE A 41 1.74 -4.91 -9.32
C ILE A 41 1.24 -3.71 -8.53
N THR A 42 0.58 -3.95 -7.40
CA THR A 42 0.04 -2.86 -6.58
C THR A 42 1.13 -1.96 -6.02
N GLY A 43 2.25 -2.53 -5.60
CA GLY A 43 3.43 -1.79 -5.15
C GLY A 43 4.01 -0.90 -6.26
N PHE A 44 4.11 -1.42 -7.49
CA PHE A 44 4.52 -0.63 -8.66
C PHE A 44 3.56 0.54 -8.91
N LEU A 45 2.25 0.29 -8.93
CA LEU A 45 1.23 1.33 -9.13
C LEU A 45 1.28 2.41 -8.04
N LEU A 46 1.48 2.01 -6.77
CA LEU A 46 1.66 2.95 -5.66
C LEU A 46 2.97 3.77 -5.81
N GLY A 47 4.03 3.16 -6.31
CA GLY A 47 5.29 3.85 -6.57
C GLY A 47 5.15 4.99 -7.58
N ILE A 48 4.38 4.77 -8.65
CA ILE A 48 4.18 5.76 -9.73
C ILE A 48 2.96 6.68 -9.52
N LYS A 49 2.21 6.55 -8.42
CA LYS A 49 0.91 7.24 -8.23
C LYS A 49 0.95 8.75 -8.46
N LYS A 50 2.03 9.42 -8.05
CA LYS A 50 2.21 10.88 -8.24
C LYS A 50 2.53 11.26 -9.69
N HIS A 51 3.07 10.32 -10.47
CA HIS A 51 3.45 10.51 -11.87
C HIS A 51 2.39 9.98 -12.85
N SER A 52 1.26 9.53 -12.35
CA SER A 52 0.15 8.94 -13.14
C SER A 52 -0.71 9.98 -13.87
N GLY A 53 -0.34 11.26 -13.86
CA GLY A 53 -1.13 12.31 -14.50
C GLY A 53 -2.51 12.58 -13.90
N GLY A 54 -2.79 12.07 -12.70
CA GLY A 54 -4.10 12.16 -12.04
C GLY A 54 -4.89 10.84 -12.08
N LEU A 55 -4.44 9.84 -12.83
CA LEU A 55 -5.18 8.59 -12.99
C LEU A 55 -5.28 7.78 -11.68
N ILE A 56 -4.17 7.64 -10.94
CA ILE A 56 -4.11 6.85 -9.71
C ILE A 56 -4.37 7.74 -8.49
N LEU A 57 -3.74 8.90 -8.43
CA LEU A 57 -3.91 9.90 -7.38
C LEU A 57 -4.41 11.20 -8.00
N PRO A 58 -5.53 11.78 -7.54
CA PRO A 58 -6.05 13.05 -8.07
C PRO A 58 -5.01 14.15 -8.06
N LYS A 59 -5.02 14.98 -9.12
CA LYS A 59 -4.16 16.17 -9.17
C LYS A 59 -4.55 17.13 -8.06
N THR A 60 -3.55 17.74 -7.41
CA THR A 60 -3.78 18.77 -6.41
C THR A 60 -4.11 20.09 -7.12
N GLN A 61 -5.25 20.67 -6.80
CA GLN A 61 -5.68 21.96 -7.31
C GLN A 61 -4.94 23.12 -6.59
N THR A 62 -5.19 24.35 -7.00
CA THR A 62 -4.65 25.55 -6.37
C THR A 62 -5.81 26.42 -5.92
N GLY A 63 -5.79 26.85 -4.66
CA GLY A 63 -6.77 27.75 -4.09
C GLY A 63 -6.39 29.23 -4.28
N SER A 64 -7.23 30.11 -3.73
CA SER A 64 -7.13 31.55 -3.90
C SER A 64 -6.07 32.20 -3.00
N SER A 65 -5.76 31.65 -1.84
CA SER A 65 -4.73 32.15 -0.93
C SER A 65 -3.88 31.03 -0.34
N THR A 66 -2.57 31.26 -0.21
CA THR A 66 -1.63 30.36 0.44
C THR A 66 -1.37 30.71 1.91
N LYS A 67 -1.99 31.76 2.42
CA LYS A 67 -1.84 32.19 3.81
C LYS A 67 -2.88 31.50 4.69
N LEU A 68 -2.44 30.74 5.70
CA LEU A 68 -3.36 30.06 6.62
C LEU A 68 -4.31 30.99 7.35
N VAL A 69 -3.91 32.25 7.58
CA VAL A 69 -4.76 33.25 8.24
C VAL A 69 -6.01 33.61 7.42
N ASP A 70 -5.94 33.40 6.10
CA ASP A 70 -7.06 33.68 5.20
C ASP A 70 -8.04 32.47 5.14
N PHE A 71 -7.67 31.33 5.71
CA PHE A 71 -8.52 30.15 5.65
C PHE A 71 -9.74 30.31 6.55
N ILE A 72 -10.90 29.95 6.03
CA ILE A 72 -12.13 29.92 6.82
C ILE A 72 -12.06 28.79 7.88
N PRO A 73 -12.89 28.86 8.94
CA PRO A 73 -12.88 27.85 10.00
C PRO A 73 -13.00 26.44 9.46
N LEU A 74 -12.23 25.51 10.02
CA LEU A 74 -12.18 24.11 9.58
C LEU A 74 -13.54 23.44 9.61
N ASP A 75 -14.39 23.76 10.60
CA ASP A 75 -15.75 23.24 10.71
C ASP A 75 -16.62 23.65 9.51
N SER A 76 -16.45 24.88 8.99
CA SER A 76 -17.12 25.34 7.79
C SER A 76 -16.66 24.55 6.57
N LEU A 77 -15.35 24.34 6.43
CA LEU A 77 -14.77 23.51 5.36
C LEU A 77 -15.28 22.07 5.42
N GLN A 78 -15.35 21.47 6.62
CA GLN A 78 -15.90 20.12 6.80
C GLN A 78 -17.35 20.02 6.36
N ASN A 79 -18.17 21.00 6.75
CA ASN A 79 -19.59 21.03 6.39
C ASN A 79 -19.77 21.18 4.88
N ASN A 80 -18.96 22.04 4.24
CA ASN A 80 -18.94 22.19 2.79
C ASN A 80 -18.54 20.87 2.12
N ALA A 81 -17.45 20.22 2.56
CA ALA A 81 -17.00 18.96 1.99
C ALA A 81 -18.07 17.86 2.09
N LYS A 82 -18.73 17.73 3.25
CA LYS A 82 -19.84 16.77 3.45
C LYS A 82 -21.03 17.07 2.55
N LYS A 83 -21.37 18.34 2.38
CA LYS A 83 -22.45 18.76 1.48
C LYS A 83 -22.13 18.42 0.02
N GLU A 84 -20.93 18.78 -0.44
CA GLU A 84 -20.52 18.55 -1.82
C GLU A 84 -20.46 17.08 -2.19
N ILE A 85 -19.90 16.23 -1.31
CA ILE A 85 -19.84 14.78 -1.58
C ILE A 85 -21.23 14.16 -1.55
N ALA A 86 -22.12 14.57 -0.64
CA ALA A 86 -23.48 14.08 -0.57
C ALA A 86 -24.27 14.42 -1.83
N LEU A 87 -24.14 15.65 -2.34
CA LEU A 87 -24.73 16.07 -3.60
C LEU A 87 -24.19 15.26 -4.79
N PHE A 88 -22.88 15.08 -4.84
CA PHE A 88 -22.23 14.33 -5.91
C PHE A 88 -22.66 12.86 -5.96
N LEU A 89 -22.73 12.20 -4.81
CA LEU A 89 -23.13 10.78 -4.69
C LEU A 89 -24.64 10.58 -4.62
N LYS A 90 -25.44 11.67 -4.53
CA LYS A 90 -26.90 11.63 -4.32
C LYS A 90 -27.28 10.85 -3.06
N GLU A 91 -26.47 10.94 -2.03
CA GLU A 91 -26.70 10.27 -0.75
C GLU A 91 -27.52 11.13 0.21
N SER A 92 -28.48 10.51 0.91
CA SER A 92 -29.30 11.20 1.91
C SER A 92 -28.57 11.41 3.26
N LYS A 93 -27.52 10.61 3.52
CA LYS A 93 -26.73 10.70 4.75
C LYS A 93 -25.33 11.23 4.46
N PRO A 94 -24.83 12.19 5.26
CA PRO A 94 -23.49 12.72 5.06
C PRO A 94 -22.42 11.64 5.33
N SER A 95 -21.49 11.47 4.40
CA SER A 95 -20.35 10.56 4.56
C SER A 95 -19.45 11.00 5.73
N GLN A 96 -19.00 10.04 6.53
CA GLN A 96 -18.06 10.31 7.61
C GLN A 96 -16.66 10.61 7.08
N ILE A 97 -16.07 11.73 7.52
CA ILE A 97 -14.69 12.08 7.15
C ILE A 97 -13.72 11.09 7.81
N ASP A 98 -12.79 10.60 7.01
CA ASP A 98 -11.68 9.75 7.41
C ASP A 98 -10.44 10.58 7.74
N ARG A 99 -10.06 11.48 6.82
CA ARG A 99 -8.84 12.28 6.93
C ARG A 99 -9.03 13.67 6.33
N ILE A 100 -8.38 14.66 6.95
CA ILE A 100 -8.27 16.04 6.46
C ILE A 100 -6.79 16.32 6.19
N ASP A 101 -6.47 16.78 4.99
CA ASP A 101 -5.11 17.13 4.56
C ASP A 101 -5.08 18.60 4.15
N ILE A 102 -4.49 19.44 5.00
CA ILE A 102 -4.36 20.87 4.79
C ILE A 102 -3.08 21.14 4.01
N ARG A 103 -3.20 21.81 2.86
CA ARG A 103 -2.11 22.15 1.94
C ARG A 103 -1.98 23.66 1.80
N PRO A 104 -1.34 24.35 2.78
CA PRO A 104 -1.22 25.81 2.74
C PRO A 104 -0.49 26.30 1.51
N GLU A 105 0.57 25.60 1.10
CA GLU A 105 1.37 25.91 -0.07
C GLU A 105 0.59 25.89 -1.40
N LYS A 106 -0.59 25.26 -1.38
CA LYS A 106 -1.54 25.21 -2.50
C LYS A 106 -2.83 25.97 -2.23
N GLY A 107 -3.02 26.48 -1.02
CA GLY A 107 -4.23 27.20 -0.64
C GLY A 107 -5.48 26.34 -0.54
N ILE A 108 -5.35 25.02 -0.30
CA ILE A 108 -6.47 24.08 -0.33
C ILE A 108 -6.53 23.19 0.90
N VAL A 109 -7.72 22.62 1.12
CA VAL A 109 -7.96 21.56 2.09
C VAL A 109 -8.61 20.38 1.38
N LYS A 110 -8.08 19.18 1.62
CA LYS A 110 -8.56 17.93 1.04
C LYS A 110 -9.24 17.09 2.11
N PHE A 111 -10.38 16.50 1.74
CA PHE A 111 -11.18 15.65 2.59
C PHE A 111 -11.32 14.28 1.95
N THR A 112 -11.05 13.20 2.69
CA THR A 112 -11.35 11.82 2.31
C THR A 112 -12.38 11.24 3.26
N PHE A 113 -13.11 10.22 2.83
CA PHE A 113 -14.27 9.69 3.55
C PHE A 113 -14.12 8.19 3.82
N LYS A 114 -14.67 7.71 4.94
CA LYS A 114 -14.59 6.29 5.33
C LYS A 114 -15.41 5.37 4.43
N SER A 115 -16.54 5.82 3.94
CA SER A 115 -17.51 5.00 3.21
C SER A 115 -17.27 4.93 1.70
N ASN A 116 -16.34 5.74 1.19
CA ASN A 116 -16.04 5.79 -0.24
C ASN A 116 -14.58 6.20 -0.48
N PHE A 117 -14.14 6.09 -1.74
CA PHE A 117 -12.77 6.42 -2.12
C PHE A 117 -12.64 7.77 -2.83
N TYR A 118 -13.59 8.67 -2.63
CA TYR A 118 -13.51 10.01 -3.20
C TYR A 118 -12.71 10.97 -2.33
N GLU A 119 -12.07 11.94 -2.99
CA GLU A 119 -11.43 13.09 -2.39
C GLU A 119 -12.18 14.34 -2.81
N VAL A 120 -12.54 15.18 -1.84
CA VAL A 120 -13.07 16.53 -2.07
C VAL A 120 -11.94 17.51 -1.80
N GLN A 121 -11.62 18.36 -2.74
CA GLN A 121 -10.68 19.47 -2.60
C GLN A 121 -11.45 20.80 -2.55
N LEU A 122 -11.29 21.53 -1.47
CA LEU A 122 -11.88 22.86 -1.28
C LEU A 122 -10.79 23.94 -1.25
N ASP A 123 -11.12 25.10 -1.75
CA ASP A 123 -10.35 26.32 -1.52
C ASP A 123 -10.35 26.65 -0.02
N GLY A 124 -9.16 26.81 0.56
CA GLY A 124 -9.03 27.05 2.00
C GLY A 124 -9.62 28.38 2.45
N ALA A 125 -9.52 29.44 1.63
CA ALA A 125 -9.95 30.78 1.99
C ALA A 125 -11.44 31.00 1.73
N THR A 126 -11.99 30.43 0.66
CA THR A 126 -13.40 30.65 0.27
C THR A 126 -14.32 29.50 0.62
N GLY A 127 -13.77 28.31 0.83
CA GLY A 127 -14.55 27.08 1.01
C GLY A 127 -15.22 26.57 -0.27
N ALA A 128 -14.90 27.15 -1.43
CA ALA A 128 -15.46 26.74 -2.71
C ALA A 128 -14.95 25.35 -3.12
N LEU A 129 -15.81 24.58 -3.79
CA LEU A 129 -15.43 23.28 -4.36
C LEU A 129 -14.47 23.49 -5.54
N LEU A 130 -13.30 22.86 -5.49
CA LEU A 130 -12.32 22.85 -6.57
C LEU A 130 -12.37 21.54 -7.37
N GLN A 131 -12.52 20.42 -6.68
CA GLN A 131 -12.54 19.10 -7.34
C GLN A 131 -13.18 18.04 -6.44
N ILE A 132 -13.90 17.11 -7.06
CA ILE A 132 -14.21 15.78 -6.51
C ILE A 132 -13.66 14.75 -7.46
N ASP A 133 -12.84 13.82 -6.96
CA ASP A 133 -12.27 12.75 -7.81
C ASP A 133 -12.02 11.48 -7.00
N LEU A 134 -11.95 10.35 -7.72
CA LEU A 134 -11.74 9.03 -7.14
C LEU A 134 -10.25 8.80 -6.83
N ARG A 135 -9.92 8.52 -5.59
CA ARG A 135 -8.58 8.14 -5.14
C ARG A 135 -8.32 6.65 -5.38
N ARG A 136 -8.01 6.29 -6.62
CA ARG A 136 -7.68 4.88 -6.96
C ARG A 136 -6.48 4.38 -6.18
N SER A 137 -5.57 5.28 -5.76
CA SER A 137 -4.45 4.95 -4.89
C SER A 137 -4.88 4.29 -3.59
N ASP A 138 -6.00 4.73 -2.99
CA ASP A 138 -6.47 4.22 -1.71
C ASP A 138 -7.08 2.81 -1.86
N VAL A 139 -7.75 2.55 -2.99
CA VAL A 139 -8.19 1.19 -3.36
C VAL A 139 -7.00 0.26 -3.57
N ILE A 140 -6.00 0.71 -4.34
CA ILE A 140 -4.78 -0.06 -4.63
C ILE A 140 -4.01 -0.34 -3.33
N GLU A 141 -3.92 0.63 -2.41
CA GLU A 141 -3.28 0.49 -1.12
C GLU A 141 -3.97 -0.57 -0.25
N LYS A 142 -5.32 -0.53 -0.20
CA LYS A 142 -6.10 -1.53 0.53
C LYS A 142 -5.96 -2.94 -0.05
N ILE A 143 -5.82 -3.08 -1.36
CA ILE A 143 -5.53 -4.37 -2.01
C ILE A 143 -4.09 -4.81 -1.68
N HIS A 144 -3.13 -3.87 -1.70
CA HIS A 144 -1.72 -4.14 -1.45
C HIS A 144 -1.48 -4.70 -0.05
N ASP A 145 -2.12 -4.12 0.95
CA ASP A 145 -1.93 -4.48 2.37
C ASP A 145 -3.03 -5.39 2.95
N GLY A 146 -3.98 -5.82 2.12
CA GLY A 146 -5.08 -6.72 2.51
C GLY A 146 -6.22 -6.05 3.27
N SER A 147 -6.14 -4.75 3.59
CA SER A 147 -7.20 -4.03 4.32
C SER A 147 -8.49 -3.83 3.52
N ILE A 148 -8.51 -4.22 2.26
CA ILE A 148 -9.74 -4.25 1.45
C ILE A 148 -10.79 -5.18 2.07
N ILE A 149 -10.37 -6.27 2.71
CA ILE A 149 -11.26 -7.21 3.39
C ILE A 149 -11.85 -6.55 4.64
N ASP A 150 -11.01 -5.87 5.46
CA ASP A 150 -11.47 -5.12 6.63
C ASP A 150 -12.49 -4.05 6.22
N TYR A 151 -12.23 -3.35 5.11
CA TYR A 151 -13.12 -2.32 4.58
C TYR A 151 -14.51 -2.85 4.22
N TYR A 152 -14.60 -3.96 3.47
CA TYR A 152 -15.89 -4.52 3.04
C TYR A 152 -16.64 -5.25 4.17
N LEU A 153 -15.92 -5.83 5.14
CA LEU A 153 -16.53 -6.50 6.29
C LEU A 153 -16.81 -5.55 7.47
N GLY A 154 -16.38 -4.28 7.38
CA GLY A 154 -16.60 -3.29 8.42
C GLY A 154 -15.76 -3.50 9.68
N PHE A 155 -14.62 -4.18 9.59
CA PHE A 155 -13.70 -4.34 10.72
C PHE A 155 -12.82 -3.10 10.89
N GLU A 156 -13.11 -2.31 11.91
CA GLU A 156 -12.31 -1.10 12.23
C GLU A 156 -10.92 -1.43 12.82
N SER A 157 -10.74 -2.64 13.35
CA SER A 157 -9.49 -3.06 14.00
C SER A 157 -8.31 -3.30 13.05
N GLY A 158 -8.53 -3.40 11.72
CA GLY A 158 -7.50 -3.76 10.76
C GLY A 158 -6.96 -5.19 10.96
N PHE A 159 -7.79 -6.10 11.45
CA PHE A 159 -7.39 -7.46 11.80
C PHE A 159 -6.86 -8.25 10.60
N PHE A 160 -7.57 -8.20 9.47
CA PHE A 160 -7.12 -8.88 8.24
C PHE A 160 -5.85 -8.25 7.67
N LYS A 161 -5.74 -6.93 7.71
CA LYS A 161 -4.50 -6.23 7.35
C LYS A 161 -3.31 -6.75 8.16
N LEU A 162 -3.47 -6.84 9.49
CA LEU A 162 -2.39 -7.31 10.36
C LEU A 162 -1.96 -8.74 10.03
N ILE A 163 -2.92 -9.66 9.89
CA ILE A 163 -2.63 -11.07 9.57
C ILE A 163 -1.97 -11.18 8.19
N TYR A 164 -2.56 -10.54 7.18
CA TYR A 164 -2.06 -10.59 5.81
C TYR A 164 -0.64 -10.04 5.71
N THR A 165 -0.39 -8.83 6.23
CA THR A 165 0.93 -8.21 6.16
C THR A 165 1.97 -9.00 6.93
N THR A 166 1.63 -9.56 8.10
CA THR A 166 2.53 -10.40 8.90
C THR A 166 2.91 -11.68 8.14
N ILE A 167 1.93 -12.42 7.63
CA ILE A 167 2.16 -13.67 6.90
C ILE A 167 3.00 -13.39 5.64
N MET A 168 2.63 -12.38 4.85
CA MET A 168 3.31 -12.07 3.60
C MET A 168 4.74 -11.57 3.83
N SER A 169 4.98 -10.77 4.87
CA SER A 169 6.32 -10.31 5.24
C SER A 169 7.22 -11.45 5.69
N LEU A 170 6.74 -12.32 6.58
CA LEU A 170 7.50 -13.50 7.03
C LEU A 170 7.79 -14.48 5.88
N ALA A 171 6.79 -14.71 5.03
CA ALA A 171 6.94 -15.55 3.85
C ALA A 171 7.96 -14.97 2.86
N LEU A 172 7.99 -13.65 2.66
CA LEU A 172 8.97 -12.98 1.80
C LEU A 172 10.40 -13.11 2.35
N VAL A 173 10.59 -12.93 3.66
CA VAL A 173 11.89 -13.16 4.33
C VAL A 173 12.36 -14.60 4.13
N LEU A 174 11.48 -15.57 4.40
CA LEU A 174 11.77 -16.98 4.20
C LEU A 174 12.12 -17.30 2.73
N PHE A 175 11.37 -16.74 1.80
CA PHE A 175 11.58 -16.92 0.37
C PHE A 175 12.92 -16.33 -0.07
N THR A 176 13.30 -15.16 0.42
CA THR A 176 14.57 -14.51 0.14
C THR A 176 15.75 -15.32 0.68
N ILE A 177 15.68 -15.76 1.94
CA ILE A 177 16.74 -16.59 2.57
C ILE A 177 16.91 -17.91 1.82
N THR A 178 15.80 -18.60 1.52
CA THR A 178 15.86 -19.88 0.82
C THR A 178 16.36 -19.72 -0.61
N GLY A 179 15.94 -18.67 -1.31
CA GLY A 179 16.41 -18.34 -2.66
C GLY A 179 17.91 -18.05 -2.70
N PHE A 180 18.40 -17.23 -1.77
CA PHE A 180 19.83 -16.95 -1.64
C PHE A 180 20.65 -18.23 -1.38
N TRP A 181 20.17 -19.09 -0.47
CA TRP A 181 20.86 -20.34 -0.16
C TRP A 181 20.87 -21.33 -1.33
N LEU A 182 19.81 -21.38 -2.11
CA LEU A 182 19.73 -22.20 -3.33
C LEU A 182 20.70 -21.74 -4.43
N TRP A 183 21.00 -20.45 -4.49
CA TRP A 183 22.01 -19.90 -5.39
C TRP A 183 23.44 -20.10 -4.86
N TYR A 184 23.66 -19.80 -3.57
CA TYR A 184 25.01 -19.83 -2.97
C TYR A 184 25.48 -21.24 -2.61
N GLY A 185 24.62 -22.08 -2.07
CA GLY A 185 24.97 -23.42 -1.56
C GLY A 185 25.64 -24.33 -2.58
N PRO A 186 25.10 -24.51 -3.79
CA PRO A 186 25.75 -25.30 -4.85
C PRO A 186 27.11 -24.72 -5.27
N LYS A 187 27.23 -23.39 -5.32
CA LYS A 187 28.50 -22.71 -5.66
C LYS A 187 29.58 -22.99 -4.62
N LYS A 188 29.23 -22.94 -3.34
CA LYS A 188 30.15 -23.28 -2.23
C LYS A 188 30.58 -24.72 -2.30
N MET A 189 29.64 -25.69 -2.59
CA MET A 189 29.98 -27.12 -2.70
C MET A 189 30.90 -27.43 -3.86
N ARG A 190 30.82 -26.69 -4.96
CA ARG A 190 31.65 -26.89 -6.14
C ARG A 190 33.10 -26.41 -5.91
N ASN A 191 33.28 -25.39 -5.11
CA ASN A 191 34.59 -24.77 -4.85
C ASN A 191 35.27 -25.33 -3.61
N SER A 192 34.72 -26.36 -2.94
CA SER A 192 35.24 -27.08 -1.79
C SER A 192 35.53 -28.52 -2.16
#